data_06f99b9cc97daa337132e840bffb7242
#
_entry.id   06f99b9cc97daa337132e840bffb7242
#
_cell.length_a   1.000
_cell.length_b   1.000
_cell.length_c   1.000
_cell.angle_alpha   90.00
_cell.angle_beta   90.00
_cell.angle_gamma   90.00
#
_symmetry.space_group_name_H-M   'P 1'
#
loop_
_entity.id
_entity.type
_entity.pdbx_description
1 polymer ?
#
loop_
_entity_poly.entity_id
_entity_poly.type
_entity_poly.pdbx_seq_one_letter_code
_entity_poly.pdbx_strand_id
1 'polypeptide(L)'
;MGVASERLKALGVPAFAGKDPATAARELQWFATTAWNAGLAASVELAHDWASAARLFAAAGAFMDAADAPPYRADGGSAAHESAAPSRRLAWLLAAGAALEVHTATLENEADAAVVLGEAQHALDRCAAAAEAAAALANDGGRTDIFFALLSFTASTRAGDEAGSLALLRKVESMPGLSADAALKLARLAATAAAASEGGPLVAFRAYELCLRVMQRSPSASLKDISYALRKVVTLAEQAGAGGSDNRDARLLRAFRDATAVLAAAPAGAYPSEEAVWLVTTAWNRGALLAKLGRAENAEVSCLRCPRLRLVSDSRAPSQPLLKCSLEMLKHGVKHAPALDAHKASMEDTLVRARERDAPAIVALT
;
A
#
# COMPACT_ATOMS: atom_id res chain seq x y z
N MET A 1 12.18 -26.09 -22.49
CA MET A 1 12.58 -25.29 -21.33
C MET A 1 12.32 -26.00 -20.00
N GLY A 2 11.13 -26.57 -19.75
CA GLY A 2 10.83 -27.25 -18.49
C GLY A 2 11.84 -28.33 -18.11
N VAL A 3 12.16 -29.24 -19.03
CA VAL A 3 13.14 -30.30 -18.80
C VAL A 3 14.53 -29.76 -18.45
N ALA A 4 14.98 -28.70 -19.11
CA ALA A 4 16.27 -28.08 -18.81
C ALA A 4 16.29 -27.42 -17.43
N SER A 5 15.21 -26.74 -17.04
CA SER A 5 15.06 -26.11 -15.73
C SER A 5 15.02 -27.18 -14.60
N GLU A 6 14.26 -28.26 -14.78
CA GLU A 6 14.21 -29.37 -13.82
C GLU A 6 15.57 -30.07 -13.71
N ARG A 7 16.28 -30.21 -14.81
CA ARG A 7 17.62 -30.79 -14.81
C ARG A 7 18.63 -29.89 -14.10
N LEU A 8 18.51 -28.57 -14.24
CA LEU A 8 19.33 -27.61 -13.49
C LEU A 8 19.06 -27.72 -11.97
N LYS A 9 17.79 -27.82 -11.57
CA LYS A 9 17.42 -27.99 -10.17
C LYS A 9 17.93 -29.32 -9.56
N ALA A 10 17.80 -30.40 -10.33
CA ALA A 10 18.12 -31.76 -9.83
C ALA A 10 19.61 -32.09 -9.79
N LEU A 11 20.36 -31.66 -10.81
CA LEU A 11 21.75 -32.08 -11.04
C LEU A 11 22.76 -30.94 -10.90
N GLY A 12 22.28 -29.73 -10.75
CA GLY A 12 23.13 -28.53 -10.72
C GLY A 12 23.76 -28.17 -12.06
N VAL A 13 24.53 -27.11 -12.05
CA VAL A 13 25.16 -26.52 -13.24
C VAL A 13 26.10 -27.48 -14.00
N PRO A 14 26.89 -28.34 -13.32
CA PRO A 14 27.79 -29.29 -14.00
C PRO A 14 27.07 -30.23 -14.97
N ALA A 15 25.78 -30.47 -14.80
CA ALA A 15 25.01 -31.34 -15.70
C ALA A 15 24.77 -30.74 -17.09
N PHE A 16 24.91 -29.41 -17.23
CA PHE A 16 24.74 -28.70 -18.50
C PHE A 16 26.07 -28.42 -19.19
N ALA A 17 27.15 -28.41 -18.43
CA ALA A 17 28.33 -27.66 -18.80
C ALA A 17 29.47 -28.48 -19.35
N GLY A 18 29.42 -29.75 -19.35
CA GLY A 18 30.66 -30.47 -19.71
C GLY A 18 31.82 -30.04 -18.79
N LYS A 19 33.05 -30.12 -19.32
CA LYS A 19 34.28 -29.84 -18.55
C LYS A 19 34.81 -28.40 -18.70
N ASP A 20 34.30 -27.61 -19.66
CA ASP A 20 34.79 -26.25 -19.92
C ASP A 20 33.84 -25.17 -19.36
N PRO A 21 34.29 -24.35 -18.37
CA PRO A 21 33.50 -23.31 -17.77
C PRO A 21 32.99 -22.24 -18.75
N ALA A 22 33.78 -21.88 -19.75
CA ALA A 22 33.39 -20.85 -20.71
C ALA A 22 32.27 -21.32 -21.66
N THR A 23 32.29 -22.60 -22.02
CA THR A 23 31.20 -23.20 -22.81
C THR A 23 29.94 -23.33 -21.96
N ALA A 24 30.06 -23.70 -20.68
CA ALA A 24 28.97 -23.73 -19.74
C ALA A 24 28.27 -22.37 -19.57
N ALA A 25 29.05 -21.34 -19.37
CA ALA A 25 28.52 -19.98 -19.24
C ALA A 25 27.73 -19.55 -20.49
N ARG A 26 28.20 -19.85 -21.69
CA ARG A 26 27.51 -19.57 -22.94
C ARG A 26 26.21 -20.34 -23.10
N GLU A 27 26.21 -21.63 -22.74
CA GLU A 27 24.99 -22.45 -22.78
C GLU A 27 23.94 -21.93 -21.78
N LEU A 28 24.34 -21.63 -20.56
CA LEU A 28 23.45 -21.06 -19.54
C LEU A 28 22.86 -19.71 -19.99
N GLN A 29 23.68 -18.85 -20.62
CA GLN A 29 23.22 -17.58 -21.18
C GLN A 29 22.22 -17.78 -22.33
N TRP A 30 22.47 -18.79 -23.18
CA TRP A 30 21.53 -19.15 -24.25
C TRP A 30 20.18 -19.64 -23.69
N PHE A 31 20.22 -20.52 -22.69
CA PHE A 31 19.00 -20.98 -22.01
C PHE A 31 18.26 -19.84 -21.32
N ALA A 32 18.97 -18.95 -20.64
CA ALA A 32 18.39 -17.77 -20.00
C ALA A 32 17.67 -16.87 -21.04
N THR A 33 18.33 -16.55 -22.14
CA THR A 33 17.76 -15.72 -23.22
C THR A 33 16.55 -16.38 -23.87
N THR A 34 16.63 -17.69 -24.11
CA THR A 34 15.51 -18.43 -24.72
C THR A 34 14.31 -18.51 -23.77
N ALA A 35 14.53 -18.76 -22.47
CA ALA A 35 13.47 -18.77 -21.47
C ALA A 35 12.84 -17.38 -21.30
N TRP A 36 13.66 -16.33 -21.29
CA TRP A 36 13.20 -14.94 -21.25
C TRP A 36 12.26 -14.60 -22.42
N ASN A 37 12.70 -14.87 -23.65
CA ASN A 37 11.91 -14.57 -24.84
C ASN A 37 10.60 -15.38 -24.87
N ALA A 38 10.65 -16.64 -24.47
CA ALA A 38 9.45 -17.46 -24.35
C ALA A 38 8.50 -16.96 -23.24
N GLY A 39 9.04 -16.45 -22.14
CA GLY A 39 8.24 -15.81 -21.07
C GLY A 39 7.54 -14.55 -21.56
N LEU A 40 8.21 -13.71 -22.32
CA LEU A 40 7.61 -12.55 -22.96
C LEU A 40 6.50 -12.96 -23.94
N ALA A 41 6.73 -13.95 -24.79
CA ALA A 41 5.69 -14.46 -25.68
C ALA A 41 4.47 -15.00 -24.92
N ALA A 42 4.68 -15.76 -23.86
CA ALA A 42 3.59 -16.26 -23.01
C ALA A 42 2.78 -15.13 -22.36
N SER A 43 3.45 -14.07 -21.91
CA SER A 43 2.78 -12.95 -21.24
C SER A 43 2.00 -12.01 -22.18
N VAL A 44 2.41 -11.91 -23.45
CA VAL A 44 1.84 -10.94 -24.42
C VAL A 44 1.06 -11.64 -25.53
N GLU A 45 1.64 -12.67 -26.17
CA GLU A 45 1.13 -13.25 -27.41
C GLU A 45 0.15 -14.41 -27.16
N LEU A 46 0.33 -15.18 -26.07
CA LEU A 46 -0.47 -16.38 -25.77
C LEU A 46 -1.65 -16.11 -24.81
N ALA A 47 -2.40 -15.04 -25.06
CA ALA A 47 -3.59 -14.67 -24.27
C ALA A 47 -3.34 -14.61 -22.76
N HIS A 48 -2.15 -14.11 -22.37
CA HIS A 48 -1.77 -13.97 -20.97
C HIS A 48 -1.66 -15.30 -20.20
N ASP A 49 -0.94 -16.27 -20.75
CA ASP A 49 -0.60 -17.51 -20.03
C ASP A 49 0.42 -17.20 -18.92
N TRP A 50 -0.09 -16.63 -17.82
CA TRP A 50 0.71 -16.21 -16.68
C TRP A 50 1.42 -17.39 -16.01
N ALA A 51 0.83 -18.59 -16.02
CA ALA A 51 1.44 -19.78 -15.43
C ALA A 51 2.70 -20.20 -16.18
N SER A 52 2.67 -20.20 -17.52
CA SER A 52 3.86 -20.43 -18.34
C SER A 52 4.86 -19.29 -18.23
N ALA A 53 4.39 -18.03 -18.23
CA ALA A 53 5.25 -16.87 -18.08
C ALA A 53 6.03 -16.89 -16.75
N ALA A 54 5.37 -17.19 -15.62
CA ALA A 54 6.00 -17.29 -14.30
C ALA A 54 7.13 -18.32 -14.30
N ARG A 55 6.85 -19.54 -14.80
CA ARG A 55 7.84 -20.62 -14.88
C ARG A 55 9.02 -20.27 -15.80
N LEU A 56 8.76 -19.62 -16.93
CA LEU A 56 9.79 -19.27 -17.90
C LEU A 56 10.69 -18.14 -17.40
N PHE A 57 10.12 -17.09 -16.77
CA PHE A 57 10.92 -16.03 -16.15
C PHE A 57 11.73 -16.55 -14.96
N ALA A 58 11.16 -17.42 -14.13
CA ALA A 58 11.88 -18.07 -13.04
C ALA A 58 13.04 -18.94 -13.57
N ALA A 59 12.82 -19.68 -14.67
CA ALA A 59 13.87 -20.43 -15.33
C ALA A 59 14.98 -19.53 -15.88
N ALA A 60 14.62 -18.41 -16.52
CA ALA A 60 15.59 -17.42 -16.98
C ALA A 60 16.45 -16.89 -15.82
N GLY A 61 15.83 -16.49 -14.71
CA GLY A 61 16.52 -16.04 -13.51
C GLY A 61 17.45 -17.11 -12.93
N ALA A 62 17.00 -18.37 -12.85
CA ALA A 62 17.80 -19.48 -12.36
C ALA A 62 19.02 -19.79 -13.25
N PHE A 63 18.87 -19.70 -14.58
CA PHE A 63 20.00 -19.85 -15.50
C PHE A 63 21.00 -18.70 -15.38
N MET A 64 20.52 -17.47 -15.17
CA MET A 64 21.40 -16.32 -14.93
C MET A 64 22.13 -16.44 -13.59
N ASP A 65 21.46 -16.87 -12.52
CA ASP A 65 22.07 -17.14 -11.21
C ASP A 65 23.16 -18.21 -11.32
N ALA A 66 22.90 -19.27 -12.09
CA ALA A 66 23.84 -20.35 -12.30
C ALA A 66 25.07 -19.89 -13.11
N ALA A 67 24.89 -19.03 -14.10
CA ALA A 67 26.00 -18.44 -14.88
C ALA A 67 26.90 -17.52 -14.04
N ASP A 68 26.34 -16.89 -13.02
CA ASP A 68 27.08 -16.00 -12.09
C ASP A 68 27.79 -16.77 -10.96
N ALA A 69 27.49 -18.05 -10.78
CA ALA A 69 28.08 -18.84 -9.70
C ALA A 69 29.53 -19.31 -10.07
N PRO A 70 30.44 -19.37 -9.10
CA PRO A 70 31.72 -20.04 -9.33
C PRO A 70 31.51 -21.53 -9.69
N PRO A 71 32.26 -22.12 -10.60
CA PRO A 71 33.47 -21.62 -11.27
C PRO A 71 33.22 -20.89 -12.62
N TYR A 72 31.95 -20.62 -12.98
CA TYR A 72 31.57 -20.10 -14.31
C TYR A 72 31.68 -18.57 -14.40
N ARG A 73 31.82 -17.91 -13.25
CA ARG A 73 32.12 -16.49 -13.21
C ARG A 73 33.54 -16.26 -13.72
N ALA A 74 33.67 -15.60 -14.88
CA ALA A 74 34.97 -15.26 -15.44
C ALA A 74 35.78 -14.41 -14.44
N ASP A 75 36.97 -14.89 -14.06
CA ASP A 75 37.94 -14.15 -13.25
C ASP A 75 38.40 -12.92 -14.04
N GLY A 76 37.88 -11.78 -13.72
CA GLY A 76 38.15 -10.49 -14.34
C GLY A 76 36.88 -9.83 -14.84
N GLY A 77 36.33 -8.97 -13.99
CA GLY A 77 35.09 -8.24 -14.20
C GLY A 77 34.91 -7.66 -15.59
N SER A 78 34.42 -8.48 -16.49
CA SER A 78 34.15 -8.06 -17.86
C SER A 78 32.85 -7.25 -17.84
N ALA A 79 32.86 -6.14 -18.58
CA ALA A 79 31.69 -5.26 -18.77
C ALA A 79 30.41 -6.01 -19.20
N ALA A 80 30.55 -7.24 -19.73
CA ALA A 80 29.44 -8.13 -20.05
C ALA A 80 28.69 -8.65 -18.79
N HIS A 81 29.38 -8.80 -17.64
CA HIS A 81 28.76 -9.21 -16.38
C HIS A 81 27.98 -8.05 -15.72
N GLU A 82 28.47 -6.81 -15.87
CA GLU A 82 27.79 -5.63 -15.38
C GLU A 82 26.44 -5.37 -16.08
N SER A 83 26.33 -5.74 -17.34
CA SER A 83 25.09 -5.61 -18.11
C SER A 83 24.05 -6.72 -17.83
N ALA A 84 24.45 -7.87 -17.28
CA ALA A 84 23.56 -9.00 -17.03
C ALA A 84 22.81 -8.90 -15.68
N ALA A 85 23.36 -8.20 -14.70
CA ALA A 85 22.76 -8.07 -13.36
C ALA A 85 21.37 -7.41 -13.36
N PRO A 86 21.10 -6.32 -14.10
CA PRO A 86 19.78 -5.75 -14.23
C PRO A 86 18.75 -6.71 -14.84
N SER A 87 19.18 -7.48 -15.85
CA SER A 87 18.34 -8.48 -16.53
C SER A 87 17.95 -9.63 -15.59
N ARG A 88 18.86 -10.09 -14.73
CA ARG A 88 18.61 -11.13 -13.74
C ARG A 88 17.57 -10.69 -12.69
N ARG A 89 17.77 -9.50 -12.14
CA ARG A 89 16.80 -8.91 -11.19
C ARG A 89 15.42 -8.77 -11.81
N LEU A 90 15.37 -8.30 -13.05
CA LEU A 90 14.11 -8.14 -13.79
C LEU A 90 13.44 -9.48 -14.09
N ALA A 91 14.20 -10.54 -14.39
CA ALA A 91 13.65 -11.88 -14.61
C ALA A 91 12.92 -12.39 -13.37
N TRP A 92 13.52 -12.28 -12.21
CA TRP A 92 12.88 -12.66 -10.94
C TRP A 92 11.70 -11.77 -10.60
N LEU A 93 11.77 -10.48 -10.89
CA LEU A 93 10.66 -9.55 -10.68
C LEU A 93 9.44 -9.90 -11.55
N LEU A 94 9.68 -10.22 -12.84
CA LEU A 94 8.62 -10.64 -13.76
C LEU A 94 8.05 -12.01 -13.38
N ALA A 95 8.89 -12.94 -12.91
CA ALA A 95 8.43 -14.23 -12.38
C ALA A 95 7.48 -14.04 -11.20
N ALA A 96 7.83 -13.19 -10.24
CA ALA A 96 6.99 -12.85 -9.10
C ALA A 96 5.66 -12.21 -9.53
N GLY A 97 5.71 -11.25 -10.45
CA GLY A 97 4.51 -10.60 -10.98
C GLY A 97 3.56 -11.58 -11.67
N ALA A 98 4.09 -12.43 -12.55
CA ALA A 98 3.30 -13.46 -13.23
C ALA A 98 2.72 -14.51 -12.27
N ALA A 99 3.48 -14.94 -11.25
CA ALA A 99 2.98 -15.84 -10.21
C ALA A 99 1.85 -15.21 -9.39
N LEU A 100 1.93 -13.91 -9.08
CA LEU A 100 0.85 -13.20 -8.40
C LEU A 100 -0.42 -13.09 -9.27
N GLU A 101 -0.31 -12.97 -10.58
CA GLU A 101 -1.48 -13.04 -11.48
C GLU A 101 -2.11 -14.44 -11.46
N VAL A 102 -1.30 -15.51 -11.51
CA VAL A 102 -1.79 -16.90 -11.36
C VAL A 102 -2.50 -17.09 -10.02
N HIS A 103 -1.91 -16.60 -8.93
CA HIS A 103 -2.54 -16.66 -7.60
C HIS A 103 -3.93 -16.05 -7.61
N THR A 104 -4.13 -14.92 -8.30
CA THR A 104 -5.46 -14.30 -8.42
C THR A 104 -6.47 -15.23 -9.09
N ALA A 105 -6.04 -16.00 -10.10
CA ALA A 105 -6.89 -16.94 -10.82
C ALA A 105 -7.13 -18.25 -10.04
N THR A 106 -6.32 -18.57 -9.04
CA THR A 106 -6.38 -19.84 -8.28
C THR A 106 -7.02 -19.70 -6.89
N LEU A 107 -7.56 -18.53 -6.55
CA LEU A 107 -8.14 -18.26 -5.21
C LEU A 107 -9.25 -19.23 -4.78
N GLU A 108 -9.92 -19.88 -5.72
CA GLU A 108 -10.97 -20.87 -5.42
C GLU A 108 -10.40 -22.18 -4.83
N ASN A 109 -9.09 -22.45 -5.03
CA ASN A 109 -8.39 -23.60 -4.48
C ASN A 109 -7.26 -23.14 -3.54
N GLU A 110 -7.52 -23.13 -2.24
CA GLU A 110 -6.59 -22.61 -1.24
C GLU A 110 -5.21 -23.31 -1.28
N ALA A 111 -5.16 -24.61 -1.57
CA ALA A 111 -3.91 -25.37 -1.62
C ALA A 111 -3.04 -24.91 -2.81
N ASP A 112 -3.62 -24.76 -3.98
CA ASP A 112 -2.91 -24.29 -5.17
C ASP A 112 -2.53 -22.81 -5.03
N ALA A 113 -3.40 -21.98 -4.47
CA ALA A 113 -3.13 -20.58 -4.19
C ALA A 113 -1.92 -20.41 -3.25
N ALA A 114 -1.84 -21.22 -2.19
CA ALA A 114 -0.71 -21.18 -1.25
C ALA A 114 0.63 -21.57 -1.92
N VAL A 115 0.62 -22.57 -2.80
CA VAL A 115 1.81 -22.98 -3.57
C VAL A 115 2.28 -21.84 -4.47
N VAL A 116 1.36 -21.25 -5.25
CA VAL A 116 1.69 -20.15 -6.18
C VAL A 116 2.17 -18.92 -5.43
N LEU A 117 1.58 -18.61 -4.26
CA LEU A 117 2.04 -17.50 -3.43
C LEU A 117 3.46 -17.75 -2.91
N GLY A 118 3.79 -19.00 -2.55
CA GLY A 118 5.14 -19.42 -2.17
C GLY A 118 6.14 -19.26 -3.32
N GLU A 119 5.76 -19.57 -4.56
CA GLU A 119 6.59 -19.34 -5.76
C GLU A 119 6.84 -17.84 -5.98
N ALA A 120 5.82 -17.00 -5.82
CA ALA A 120 5.97 -15.54 -5.92
C ALA A 120 6.93 -15.00 -4.86
N GLN A 121 6.79 -15.44 -3.61
CA GLN A 121 7.68 -15.04 -2.51
C GLN A 121 9.12 -15.48 -2.78
N HIS A 122 9.34 -16.72 -3.22
CA HIS A 122 10.66 -17.20 -3.60
C HIS A 122 11.30 -16.35 -4.71
N ALA A 123 10.53 -15.98 -5.73
CA ALA A 123 11.02 -15.11 -6.80
C ALA A 123 11.39 -13.70 -6.28
N LEU A 124 10.63 -13.15 -5.32
CA LEU A 124 10.95 -11.88 -4.68
C LEU A 124 12.23 -11.96 -3.84
N ASP A 125 12.44 -13.04 -3.11
CA ASP A 125 13.65 -13.26 -2.32
C ASP A 125 14.90 -13.36 -3.24
N ARG A 126 14.77 -14.03 -4.38
CA ARG A 126 15.83 -14.08 -5.42
C ARG A 126 16.07 -12.71 -6.06
N CYS A 127 15.00 -11.93 -6.31
CA CYS A 127 15.10 -10.56 -6.79
C CYS A 127 15.86 -9.65 -5.81
N ALA A 128 15.59 -9.78 -4.50
CA ALA A 128 16.28 -9.03 -3.45
C ALA A 128 17.77 -9.39 -3.39
N ALA A 129 18.11 -10.68 -3.41
CA ALA A 129 19.50 -11.14 -3.43
C ALA A 129 20.26 -10.63 -4.68
N ALA A 130 19.59 -10.60 -5.83
CA ALA A 130 20.17 -10.04 -7.07
C ALA A 130 20.38 -8.52 -6.98
N ALA A 131 19.53 -7.80 -6.24
CA ALA A 131 19.67 -6.36 -6.05
C ALA A 131 20.88 -6.01 -5.15
N GLU A 132 21.11 -6.77 -4.08
CA GLU A 132 22.29 -6.59 -3.22
C GLU A 132 23.60 -6.77 -3.99
N ALA A 133 23.65 -7.74 -4.91
CA ALA A 133 24.79 -7.96 -5.80
C ALA A 133 24.95 -6.83 -6.85
N ALA A 134 23.88 -6.14 -7.22
CA ALA A 134 23.85 -5.11 -8.25
C ALA A 134 23.88 -3.68 -7.70
N ALA A 135 23.89 -3.49 -6.38
CA ALA A 135 23.75 -2.17 -5.73
C ALA A 135 24.80 -1.13 -6.18
N ALA A 136 25.91 -1.56 -6.76
CA ALA A 136 26.93 -0.70 -7.35
C ALA A 136 26.58 -0.17 -8.76
N LEU A 137 25.54 -0.69 -9.43
CA LEU A 137 25.35 -0.52 -10.87
C LEU A 137 23.98 0.06 -11.29
N ALA A 138 23.00 0.11 -10.40
CA ALA A 138 21.62 0.45 -10.77
C ALA A 138 21.36 1.96 -10.76
N ASN A 139 21.37 2.58 -11.93
CA ASN A 139 20.97 3.97 -12.13
C ASN A 139 19.60 4.06 -12.87
N ASP A 140 18.63 3.23 -12.49
CA ASP A 140 17.28 3.19 -13.10
C ASP A 140 16.28 4.19 -12.51
N GLY A 141 16.77 5.13 -11.69
CA GLY A 141 15.95 6.11 -10.99
C GLY A 141 15.02 5.51 -9.92
N GLY A 142 15.32 4.31 -9.44
CA GLY A 142 14.54 3.63 -8.40
C GLY A 142 13.23 2.99 -8.89
N ARG A 143 12.97 2.94 -10.19
CA ARG A 143 11.73 2.36 -10.74
C ARG A 143 11.60 0.88 -10.42
N THR A 144 12.67 0.11 -10.61
CA THR A 144 12.69 -1.33 -10.27
C THR A 144 12.45 -1.56 -8.78
N ASP A 145 12.95 -0.66 -7.91
CA ASP A 145 12.71 -0.73 -6.46
C ASP A 145 11.25 -0.49 -6.10
N ILE A 146 10.58 0.44 -6.77
CA ILE A 146 9.15 0.70 -6.57
C ILE A 146 8.32 -0.52 -7.02
N PHE A 147 8.62 -1.11 -8.19
CA PHE A 147 7.94 -2.33 -8.64
C PHE A 147 8.16 -3.51 -7.69
N PHE A 148 9.39 -3.72 -7.24
CA PHE A 148 9.71 -4.72 -6.24
C PHE A 148 8.90 -4.52 -4.95
N ALA A 149 8.84 -3.29 -4.46
CA ALA A 149 8.08 -2.97 -3.26
C ALA A 149 6.57 -3.19 -3.43
N LEU A 150 6.01 -2.85 -4.62
CA LEU A 150 4.61 -3.11 -4.94
C LEU A 150 4.29 -4.61 -4.97
N LEU A 151 5.13 -5.43 -5.59
CA LEU A 151 4.92 -6.88 -5.65
C LEU A 151 5.13 -7.53 -4.28
N SER A 152 6.16 -7.11 -3.53
CA SER A 152 6.37 -7.57 -2.15
C SER A 152 5.19 -7.24 -1.24
N PHE A 153 4.65 -6.02 -1.36
CA PHE A 153 3.46 -5.62 -0.64
C PHE A 153 2.24 -6.45 -1.04
N THR A 154 2.06 -6.73 -2.34
CA THR A 154 0.97 -7.57 -2.83
C THR A 154 1.09 -9.01 -2.29
N ALA A 155 2.28 -9.59 -2.30
CA ALA A 155 2.53 -10.92 -1.74
C ALA A 155 2.26 -10.97 -0.23
N SER A 156 2.79 -9.99 0.53
CA SER A 156 2.58 -9.88 1.98
C SER A 156 1.10 -9.72 2.36
N THR A 157 0.36 -8.86 1.63
CA THR A 157 -1.08 -8.67 1.88
C THR A 157 -1.91 -9.91 1.55
N ARG A 158 -1.56 -10.65 0.49
CA ARG A 158 -2.21 -11.91 0.14
C ARG A 158 -1.89 -13.05 1.11
N ALA A 159 -0.70 -13.03 1.70
CA ALA A 159 -0.31 -13.95 2.76
C ALA A 159 -0.98 -13.63 4.11
N GLY A 160 -1.72 -12.53 4.24
CA GLY A 160 -2.29 -12.07 5.51
C GLY A 160 -1.25 -11.54 6.50
N ASP A 161 -0.02 -11.27 6.05
CA ASP A 161 1.06 -10.72 6.89
C ASP A 161 0.85 -9.20 7.08
N GLU A 162 0.08 -8.84 8.09
CA GLU A 162 -0.20 -7.45 8.45
C GLU A 162 1.09 -6.69 8.82
N ALA A 163 1.95 -7.31 9.62
CA ALA A 163 3.16 -6.66 10.13
C ALA A 163 4.15 -6.36 8.99
N GLY A 164 4.38 -7.34 8.11
CA GLY A 164 5.21 -7.19 6.91
C GLY A 164 4.63 -6.15 5.95
N SER A 165 3.32 -6.15 5.71
CA SER A 165 2.64 -5.17 4.88
C SER A 165 2.81 -3.74 5.42
N LEU A 166 2.65 -3.53 6.73
CA LEU A 166 2.86 -2.22 7.36
C LEU A 166 4.33 -1.78 7.33
N ALA A 167 5.28 -2.71 7.46
CA ALA A 167 6.71 -2.41 7.33
C ALA A 167 7.07 -1.99 5.90
N LEU A 168 6.51 -2.68 4.89
CA LEU A 168 6.69 -2.34 3.48
C LEU A 168 6.10 -0.96 3.14
N LEU A 169 4.93 -0.60 3.69
CA LEU A 169 4.36 0.74 3.50
C LEU A 169 5.29 1.84 4.00
N ARG A 170 5.92 1.66 5.18
CA ARG A 170 6.91 2.62 5.72
C ARG A 170 8.14 2.72 4.81
N LYS A 171 8.62 1.58 4.28
CA LYS A 171 9.74 1.55 3.34
C LYS A 171 9.39 2.30 2.06
N VAL A 172 8.22 2.04 1.48
CA VAL A 172 7.73 2.72 0.26
C VAL A 172 7.60 4.23 0.46
N GLU A 173 7.14 4.67 1.62
CA GLU A 173 7.02 6.11 1.95
C GLU A 173 8.36 6.86 1.87
N SER A 174 9.45 6.17 2.19
CA SER A 174 10.81 6.74 2.15
C SER A 174 11.48 6.64 0.77
N MET A 175 10.87 5.94 -0.20
CA MET A 175 11.47 5.74 -1.51
C MET A 175 11.40 7.02 -2.37
N PRO A 176 12.52 7.42 -3.01
CA PRO A 176 12.49 8.51 -3.97
C PRO A 176 11.69 8.09 -5.21
N GLY A 177 10.92 9.02 -5.78
CA GLY A 177 10.19 8.78 -7.03
C GLY A 177 8.85 8.06 -6.88
N LEU A 178 8.33 7.86 -5.68
CA LEU A 178 6.97 7.35 -5.48
C LEU A 178 5.95 8.32 -6.08
N SER A 179 5.33 7.94 -7.20
CA SER A 179 4.32 8.75 -7.85
C SER A 179 2.94 8.61 -7.20
N ALA A 180 2.06 9.60 -7.41
CA ALA A 180 0.67 9.55 -6.95
C ALA A 180 -0.08 8.33 -7.52
N ASP A 181 0.17 7.98 -8.78
CA ASP A 181 -0.43 6.81 -9.43
C ASP A 181 0.05 5.48 -8.79
N ALA A 182 1.35 5.35 -8.53
CA ALA A 182 1.90 4.17 -7.86
C ALA A 182 1.33 4.02 -6.43
N ALA A 183 1.24 5.12 -5.68
CA ALA A 183 0.65 5.14 -4.35
C ALA A 183 -0.85 4.77 -4.37
N LEU A 184 -1.60 5.23 -5.38
CA LEU A 184 -3.02 4.88 -5.55
C LEU A 184 -3.20 3.40 -5.91
N LYS A 185 -2.36 2.85 -6.78
CA LYS A 185 -2.36 1.42 -7.11
C LYS A 185 -2.11 0.56 -5.87
N LEU A 186 -1.11 0.93 -5.06
CA LEU A 186 -0.79 0.26 -3.81
C LEU A 186 -1.97 0.31 -2.82
N ALA A 187 -2.62 1.47 -2.68
CA ALA A 187 -3.78 1.61 -1.81
C ALA A 187 -4.99 0.78 -2.27
N ARG A 188 -5.21 0.69 -3.60
CA ARG A 188 -6.26 -0.17 -4.17
C ARG A 188 -5.97 -1.65 -3.94
N LEU A 189 -4.73 -2.09 -4.12
CA LEU A 189 -4.30 -3.47 -3.81
C LEU A 189 -4.56 -3.82 -2.35
N ALA A 190 -4.18 -2.92 -1.43
CA ALA A 190 -4.46 -3.10 -0.02
C ALA A 190 -5.95 -3.24 0.29
N ALA A 191 -6.79 -2.42 -0.34
CA ALA A 191 -8.24 -2.45 -0.14
C ALA A 191 -8.89 -3.74 -0.68
N THR A 192 -8.37 -4.27 -1.78
CA THR A 192 -8.84 -5.55 -2.34
C THR A 192 -8.49 -6.70 -1.40
N ALA A 193 -7.26 -6.73 -0.88
CA ALA A 193 -6.83 -7.74 0.08
C ALA A 193 -7.49 -7.61 1.47
N ALA A 194 -7.91 -6.38 1.84
CA ALA A 194 -8.56 -6.10 3.12
C ALA A 194 -9.86 -6.87 3.34
N ALA A 195 -10.55 -7.23 2.27
CA ALA A 195 -11.80 -8.00 2.35
C ALA A 195 -11.56 -9.47 2.76
N ALA A 196 -10.33 -9.96 2.65
CA ALA A 196 -9.98 -11.36 2.86
C ALA A 196 -9.34 -11.65 4.23
N SER A 197 -8.96 -10.62 5.03
CA SER A 197 -8.26 -10.82 6.31
C SER A 197 -8.73 -9.87 7.41
N GLU A 198 -8.69 -10.30 8.68
CA GLU A 198 -9.12 -9.47 9.82
C GLU A 198 -8.28 -8.19 9.98
N GLY A 199 -6.98 -8.24 9.73
CA GLY A 199 -6.05 -7.10 9.77
C GLY A 199 -6.07 -6.21 8.52
N GLY A 200 -6.70 -6.68 7.45
CA GLY A 200 -6.75 -6.02 6.15
C GLY A 200 -7.23 -4.57 6.17
N PRO A 201 -8.30 -4.21 6.91
CA PRO A 201 -8.78 -2.83 6.97
C PRO A 201 -7.75 -1.83 7.51
N LEU A 202 -6.88 -2.24 8.44
CA LEU A 202 -5.83 -1.36 8.96
C LEU A 202 -4.72 -1.13 7.92
N VAL A 203 -4.30 -2.17 7.21
CA VAL A 203 -3.31 -2.06 6.13
C VAL A 203 -3.84 -1.16 5.02
N ALA A 204 -5.09 -1.37 4.58
CA ALA A 204 -5.75 -0.54 3.58
C ALA A 204 -5.87 0.93 4.02
N PHE A 205 -6.27 1.17 5.27
CA PHE A 205 -6.32 2.51 5.85
C PHE A 205 -4.97 3.22 5.76
N ARG A 206 -3.88 2.57 6.19
CA ARG A 206 -2.52 3.12 6.13
C ARG A 206 -2.03 3.35 4.72
N ALA A 207 -2.37 2.45 3.79
CA ALA A 207 -2.03 2.61 2.37
C ALA A 207 -2.73 3.83 1.75
N TYR A 208 -4.01 4.08 2.06
CA TYR A 208 -4.71 5.29 1.61
C TYR A 208 -4.24 6.56 2.31
N GLU A 209 -3.84 6.52 3.58
CA GLU A 209 -3.18 7.66 4.24
C GLU A 209 -1.86 8.03 3.52
N LEU A 210 -1.04 7.02 3.18
CA LEU A 210 0.18 7.24 2.40
C LEU A 210 -0.14 7.83 1.02
N CYS A 211 -1.10 7.24 0.31
CA CYS A 211 -1.55 7.72 -1.00
C CYS A 211 -1.97 9.21 -0.94
N LEU A 212 -2.77 9.58 0.06
CA LEU A 212 -3.22 10.95 0.26
C LEU A 212 -2.05 11.93 0.48
N ARG A 213 -1.07 11.56 1.33
CA ARG A 213 0.12 12.38 1.56
C ARG A 213 0.95 12.58 0.30
N VAL A 214 1.10 11.53 -0.53
CA VAL A 214 1.82 11.62 -1.80
C VAL A 214 1.07 12.49 -2.79
N MET A 215 -0.26 12.33 -2.92
CA MET A 215 -1.11 13.15 -3.80
C MET A 215 -1.07 14.63 -3.43
N GLN A 216 -1.13 14.96 -2.13
CA GLN A 216 -1.07 16.36 -1.67
C GLN A 216 0.26 17.06 -1.99
N ARG A 217 1.35 16.30 -2.14
CA ARG A 217 2.67 16.82 -2.54
C ARG A 217 2.86 16.85 -4.05
N SER A 218 2.01 16.18 -4.82
CA SER A 218 2.11 16.05 -6.27
C SER A 218 1.27 17.12 -6.97
N PRO A 219 1.87 18.01 -7.77
CA PRO A 219 1.12 19.04 -8.49
C PRO A 219 0.24 18.45 -9.60
N SER A 220 0.47 17.20 -10.01
CA SER A 220 -0.29 16.51 -11.05
C SER A 220 -1.47 15.70 -10.52
N ALA A 221 -1.66 15.60 -9.20
CA ALA A 221 -2.76 14.85 -8.63
C ALA A 221 -4.10 15.56 -8.86
N SER A 222 -5.08 14.83 -9.38
CA SER A 222 -6.42 15.38 -9.60
C SER A 222 -7.20 15.49 -8.29
N LEU A 223 -8.01 16.55 -8.13
CA LEU A 223 -8.90 16.69 -6.97
C LEU A 223 -9.93 15.55 -6.90
N LYS A 224 -10.26 14.92 -8.03
CA LYS A 224 -11.12 13.74 -8.09
C LYS A 224 -10.46 12.52 -7.43
N ASP A 225 -9.16 12.28 -7.68
CA ASP A 225 -8.43 11.17 -7.07
C ASP A 225 -8.19 11.42 -5.58
N ILE A 226 -7.90 12.68 -5.22
CA ILE A 226 -7.77 13.09 -3.80
C ILE A 226 -9.10 12.88 -3.07
N SER A 227 -10.24 13.26 -3.67
CA SER A 227 -11.56 13.07 -3.04
C SER A 227 -11.90 11.60 -2.87
N TYR A 228 -11.59 10.76 -3.86
CA TYR A 228 -11.72 9.31 -3.75
C TYR A 228 -10.86 8.73 -2.62
N ALA A 229 -9.59 9.13 -2.54
CA ALA A 229 -8.69 8.67 -1.48
C ALA A 229 -9.19 9.10 -0.09
N LEU A 230 -9.65 10.35 0.07
CA LEU A 230 -10.25 10.86 1.31
C LEU A 230 -11.48 10.04 1.74
N ARG A 231 -12.40 9.77 0.80
CA ARG A 231 -13.57 8.92 1.08
C ARG A 231 -13.14 7.55 1.60
N LYS A 232 -12.13 6.93 0.98
CA LYS A 232 -11.60 5.63 1.41
C LYS A 232 -10.95 5.71 2.80
N VAL A 233 -10.15 6.75 3.08
CA VAL A 233 -9.55 6.95 4.40
C VAL A 233 -10.63 7.05 5.50
N VAL A 234 -11.68 7.84 5.29
CA VAL A 234 -12.79 7.97 6.26
C VAL A 234 -13.52 6.65 6.46
N THR A 235 -13.89 5.96 5.36
CA THR A 235 -14.60 4.67 5.44
C THR A 235 -13.78 3.59 6.14
N LEU A 236 -12.49 3.48 5.79
CA LEU A 236 -11.60 2.48 6.40
C LEU A 236 -11.23 2.82 7.85
N ALA A 237 -11.18 4.11 8.22
CA ALA A 237 -10.99 4.51 9.62
C ALA A 237 -12.12 4.00 10.52
N GLU A 238 -13.35 3.87 9.99
CA GLU A 238 -14.48 3.28 10.69
C GLU A 238 -14.36 1.76 10.84
N GLN A 239 -13.83 1.09 9.83
CA GLN A 239 -13.72 -0.38 9.75
C GLN A 239 -12.49 -0.93 10.48
N ALA A 240 -11.39 -0.19 10.53
CA ALA A 240 -10.12 -0.61 11.13
C ALA A 240 -10.22 -0.67 12.66
N GLY A 241 -11.08 -1.55 13.17
CA GLY A 241 -11.53 -1.60 14.56
C GLY A 241 -10.57 -2.21 15.58
N ALA A 242 -9.40 -2.69 15.20
CA ALA A 242 -8.50 -3.49 16.04
C ALA A 242 -7.81 -2.75 17.22
N GLY A 243 -8.27 -1.58 17.63
CA GLY A 243 -7.60 -0.79 18.68
C GLY A 243 -8.52 -0.09 19.66
N GLY A 244 -9.77 -0.53 19.80
CA GLY A 244 -10.76 0.13 20.67
C GLY A 244 -11.42 1.37 20.06
N SER A 245 -12.52 1.81 20.66
CA SER A 245 -13.33 2.94 20.16
C SER A 245 -12.55 4.26 20.11
N ASP A 246 -11.67 4.51 21.07
CA ASP A 246 -10.91 5.76 21.19
C ASP A 246 -9.92 5.94 20.05
N ASN A 247 -9.28 4.87 19.61
CA ASN A 247 -8.35 4.92 18.47
C ASN A 247 -9.07 5.16 17.13
N ARG A 248 -10.31 4.65 17.00
CA ARG A 248 -11.14 4.88 15.81
C ARG A 248 -11.55 6.35 15.68
N ASP A 249 -12.06 6.95 16.76
CA ASP A 249 -12.53 8.33 16.74
C ASP A 249 -11.36 9.32 16.52
N ALA A 250 -10.18 9.02 17.07
CA ALA A 250 -8.97 9.79 16.79
C ALA A 250 -8.54 9.72 15.32
N ARG A 251 -8.60 8.53 14.68
CA ARG A 251 -8.32 8.36 13.25
C ARG A 251 -9.32 9.12 12.39
N LEU A 252 -10.61 9.03 12.70
CA LEU A 252 -11.65 9.76 11.97
C LEU A 252 -11.46 11.27 12.08
N LEU A 253 -11.19 11.79 13.28
CA LEU A 253 -10.94 13.21 13.47
C LEU A 253 -9.74 13.69 12.65
N ARG A 254 -8.67 12.91 12.60
CA ARG A 254 -7.51 13.21 11.76
C ARG A 254 -7.88 13.24 10.28
N ALA A 255 -8.59 12.21 9.79
CA ALA A 255 -9.04 12.13 8.41
C ALA A 255 -9.92 13.33 8.00
N PHE A 256 -10.83 13.77 8.88
CA PHE A 256 -11.66 14.94 8.62
C PHE A 256 -10.87 16.27 8.67
N ARG A 257 -9.84 16.37 9.51
CA ARG A 257 -8.93 17.53 9.48
C ARG A 257 -8.15 17.63 8.17
N ASP A 258 -7.65 16.50 7.68
CA ASP A 258 -6.96 16.42 6.39
C ASP A 258 -7.93 16.80 5.24
N ALA A 259 -9.17 16.31 5.30
CA ALA A 259 -10.22 16.69 4.35
C ALA A 259 -10.55 18.18 4.39
N THR A 260 -10.61 18.77 5.59
CA THR A 260 -10.83 20.23 5.77
C THR A 260 -9.71 21.03 5.10
N ALA A 261 -8.46 20.62 5.28
CA ALA A 261 -7.31 21.27 4.67
C ALA A 261 -7.36 21.20 3.14
N VAL A 262 -7.75 20.05 2.57
CA VAL A 262 -7.93 19.91 1.12
C VAL A 262 -9.06 20.80 0.59
N LEU A 263 -10.22 20.81 1.25
CA LEU A 263 -11.33 21.69 0.86
C LEU A 263 -10.96 23.17 0.94
N ALA A 264 -10.20 23.57 1.96
CA ALA A 264 -9.73 24.93 2.12
C ALA A 264 -8.78 25.37 0.99
N ALA A 265 -7.85 24.49 0.62
CA ALA A 265 -6.83 24.74 -0.41
C ALA A 265 -7.39 24.69 -1.85
N ALA A 266 -8.43 23.91 -2.11
CA ALA A 266 -8.99 23.75 -3.44
C ALA A 266 -9.63 25.05 -3.95
N PRO A 267 -9.44 25.43 -5.24
CA PRO A 267 -10.16 26.56 -5.84
C PRO A 267 -11.68 26.36 -5.78
N ALA A 268 -12.44 27.46 -5.74
CA ALA A 268 -13.90 27.38 -5.68
C ALA A 268 -14.47 26.59 -6.88
N GLY A 269 -15.38 25.66 -6.62
CA GLY A 269 -15.99 24.80 -7.63
C GLY A 269 -15.09 23.68 -8.19
N ALA A 270 -13.79 23.62 -7.85
CA ALA A 270 -12.87 22.61 -8.39
C ALA A 270 -12.97 21.26 -7.67
N TYR A 271 -13.39 21.23 -6.41
CA TYR A 271 -13.61 19.99 -5.67
C TYR A 271 -15.00 19.42 -6.01
N PRO A 272 -15.15 18.09 -6.18
CA PRO A 272 -16.45 17.48 -6.48
C PRO A 272 -17.51 17.80 -5.42
N SER A 273 -18.62 18.40 -5.82
CA SER A 273 -19.66 18.91 -4.90
C SER A 273 -20.29 17.80 -4.06
N GLU A 274 -20.56 16.64 -4.68
CA GLU A 274 -21.13 15.48 -3.97
C GLU A 274 -20.21 14.94 -2.89
N GLU A 275 -18.89 14.94 -3.15
CA GLU A 275 -17.89 14.54 -2.19
C GLU A 275 -17.76 15.53 -1.03
N ALA A 276 -17.88 16.83 -1.31
CA ALA A 276 -17.89 17.86 -0.27
C ALA A 276 -19.12 17.69 0.65
N VAL A 277 -20.30 17.48 0.08
CA VAL A 277 -21.53 17.19 0.84
C VAL A 277 -21.35 15.94 1.69
N TRP A 278 -20.85 14.86 1.08
CA TRP A 278 -20.67 13.59 1.79
C TRP A 278 -19.71 13.73 2.99
N LEU A 279 -18.58 14.39 2.82
CA LEU A 279 -17.60 14.61 3.89
C LEU A 279 -18.20 15.40 5.06
N VAL A 280 -18.86 16.53 4.76
CA VAL A 280 -19.47 17.39 5.79
C VAL A 280 -20.56 16.63 6.56
N THR A 281 -21.47 15.96 5.84
CA THR A 281 -22.57 15.23 6.49
C THR A 281 -22.09 14.02 7.29
N THR A 282 -21.06 13.31 6.80
CA THR A 282 -20.49 12.16 7.53
C THR A 282 -19.79 12.62 8.82
N ALA A 283 -18.98 13.67 8.76
CA ALA A 283 -18.34 14.25 9.95
C ALA A 283 -19.37 14.75 10.96
N TRP A 284 -20.41 15.43 10.47
CA TRP A 284 -21.50 15.93 11.30
C TRP A 284 -22.26 14.81 12.01
N ASN A 285 -22.73 13.83 11.25
CA ASN A 285 -23.50 12.71 11.78
C ASN A 285 -22.69 11.94 12.84
N ARG A 286 -21.40 11.75 12.62
CA ARG A 286 -20.52 11.11 13.59
C ARG A 286 -20.37 11.94 14.87
N GLY A 287 -20.13 13.24 14.75
CA GLY A 287 -20.05 14.14 15.91
C GLY A 287 -21.36 14.20 16.71
N ALA A 288 -22.50 14.30 16.01
CA ALA A 288 -23.81 14.31 16.62
C ALA A 288 -24.14 12.99 17.34
N LEU A 289 -23.76 11.85 16.75
CA LEU A 289 -23.93 10.53 17.37
C LEU A 289 -23.13 10.43 18.68
N LEU A 290 -21.86 10.83 18.66
CA LEU A 290 -21.02 10.80 19.87
C LEU A 290 -21.54 11.73 20.95
N ALA A 291 -22.04 12.90 20.58
CA ALA A 291 -22.70 13.82 21.53
C ALA A 291 -23.95 13.22 22.16
N LYS A 292 -24.77 12.49 21.38
CA LYS A 292 -25.96 11.78 21.90
C LYS A 292 -25.61 10.62 22.84
N LEU A 293 -24.52 9.92 22.57
CA LEU A 293 -24.09 8.77 23.37
C LEU A 293 -23.40 9.16 24.68
N GLY A 294 -23.21 10.46 24.94
CA GLY A 294 -22.58 10.94 26.19
C GLY A 294 -21.15 10.43 26.36
N ARG A 295 -20.47 10.01 25.27
CA ARG A 295 -19.10 9.47 25.32
C ARG A 295 -18.04 10.54 25.65
N ALA A 296 -18.48 11.61 26.32
CA ALA A 296 -17.60 12.61 26.89
C ALA A 296 -16.65 12.05 27.96
N GLU A 297 -17.10 11.02 28.70
CA GLU A 297 -16.44 10.60 29.93
C GLU A 297 -15.42 9.45 29.79
N ASN A 298 -15.47 8.66 28.72
CA ASN A 298 -14.61 7.48 28.62
C ASN A 298 -13.15 7.75 28.24
N ALA A 299 -12.78 8.98 27.90
CA ALA A 299 -11.40 9.36 27.57
C ALA A 299 -10.53 9.62 28.83
N GLU A 300 -11.10 10.00 29.95
CA GLU A 300 -10.37 10.33 31.19
C GLU A 300 -9.77 9.12 31.92
N VAL A 301 -10.46 7.99 31.88
CA VAL A 301 -10.09 6.82 32.72
C VAL A 301 -8.86 6.09 32.20
N SER A 302 -8.57 6.16 30.90
CA SER A 302 -7.42 5.46 30.30
C SER A 302 -6.09 6.21 30.44
N CYS A 303 -6.12 7.53 30.64
CA CYS A 303 -4.90 8.37 30.74
C CYS A 303 -4.30 8.46 32.16
N LEU A 304 -5.01 8.05 33.20
CA LEU A 304 -4.52 8.16 34.58
C LEU A 304 -3.36 7.21 34.94
N ARG A 305 -3.01 6.27 34.06
CA ARG A 305 -1.88 5.33 34.28
C ARG A 305 -0.55 5.74 33.67
N CYS A 306 -0.44 6.87 32.96
CA CYS A 306 0.81 7.30 32.35
C CYS A 306 1.22 8.71 32.83
N PRO A 307 2.12 8.84 33.84
CA PRO A 307 2.45 10.15 34.44
C PRO A 307 3.29 11.10 33.55
N ARG A 308 3.73 10.66 32.36
CA ARG A 308 4.59 11.45 31.45
C ARG A 308 3.88 12.20 30.33
N LEU A 309 2.56 12.10 30.18
CA LEU A 309 1.77 12.76 29.12
C LEU A 309 0.87 13.90 29.62
N ARG A 310 1.19 14.50 30.78
CA ARG A 310 0.40 15.59 31.38
C ARG A 310 0.46 16.94 30.66
N LEU A 311 1.08 17.06 29.50
CA LEU A 311 1.30 18.36 28.83
C LEU A 311 0.45 18.62 27.59
N VAL A 312 -0.53 17.76 27.25
CA VAL A 312 -1.51 18.06 26.19
C VAL A 312 -2.91 17.65 26.67
N SER A 313 -3.37 18.24 27.76
CA SER A 313 -4.72 18.01 28.26
C SER A 313 -5.69 19.07 27.76
N ASP A 314 -5.98 19.04 26.47
CA ASP A 314 -7.21 19.59 25.89
C ASP A 314 -8.11 18.47 25.34
N SER A 315 -8.02 17.29 25.93
CA SER A 315 -8.83 16.11 25.58
C SER A 315 -10.22 16.16 26.21
N ARG A 316 -10.95 17.23 25.92
CA ARG A 316 -12.41 17.22 26.09
C ARG A 316 -13.02 16.36 25.00
N ALA A 317 -13.98 15.54 25.40
CA ALA A 317 -14.88 14.68 24.64
C ALA A 317 -14.74 14.64 23.11
N PRO A 318 -14.55 13.46 22.45
CA PRO A 318 -14.34 13.35 21.00
C PRO A 318 -15.48 13.91 20.16
N SER A 319 -16.67 14.14 20.73
CA SER A 319 -17.82 14.75 20.05
C SER A 319 -17.57 16.20 19.62
N GLN A 320 -17.07 17.04 20.53
CA GLN A 320 -16.84 18.46 20.21
C GLN A 320 -15.78 18.71 19.13
N PRO A 321 -14.61 18.04 19.14
CA PRO A 321 -13.65 18.17 18.05
C PRO A 321 -14.21 17.79 16.68
N LEU A 322 -15.05 16.74 16.59
CA LEU A 322 -15.67 16.32 15.32
C LEU A 322 -16.75 17.32 14.87
N LEU A 323 -17.59 17.82 15.77
CA LEU A 323 -18.58 18.85 15.43
C LEU A 323 -17.92 20.16 15.00
N LYS A 324 -16.84 20.60 15.68
CA LYS A 324 -16.05 21.77 15.26
C LYS A 324 -15.41 21.56 13.91
N CYS A 325 -14.81 20.39 13.68
CA CYS A 325 -14.19 20.04 12.39
C CYS A 325 -15.23 20.03 11.27
N SER A 326 -16.44 19.52 11.49
CA SER A 326 -17.51 19.51 10.50
C SER A 326 -18.00 20.93 10.16
N LEU A 327 -18.06 21.85 11.13
CA LEU A 327 -18.37 23.26 10.87
C LEU A 327 -17.27 24.00 10.10
N GLU A 328 -16.00 23.75 10.40
CA GLU A 328 -14.90 24.26 9.60
C GLU A 328 -14.94 23.70 8.17
N MET A 329 -15.20 22.41 8.05
CA MET A 329 -15.36 21.78 6.74
C MET A 329 -16.54 22.37 5.96
N LEU A 330 -17.65 22.69 6.65
CA LEU A 330 -18.81 23.35 6.06
C LEU A 330 -18.45 24.72 5.46
N LYS A 331 -17.71 25.56 6.18
CA LYS A 331 -17.27 26.89 5.69
C LYS A 331 -16.52 26.79 4.38
N HIS A 332 -15.66 25.77 4.24
CA HIS A 332 -14.91 25.53 3.01
C HIS A 332 -15.72 24.75 1.97
N GLY A 333 -16.61 23.86 2.41
CA GLY A 333 -17.47 23.06 1.54
C GLY A 333 -18.50 23.86 0.76
N VAL A 334 -19.05 24.94 1.35
CA VAL A 334 -20.05 25.83 0.69
C VAL A 334 -19.56 26.38 -0.64
N LYS A 335 -18.27 26.72 -0.76
CA LYS A 335 -17.70 27.20 -2.04
C LYS A 335 -17.70 26.14 -3.16
N HIS A 336 -17.84 24.86 -2.83
CA HIS A 336 -17.89 23.73 -3.76
C HIS A 336 -19.31 23.17 -3.91
N ALA A 337 -20.14 23.31 -2.86
CA ALA A 337 -21.52 22.82 -2.81
C ALA A 337 -22.41 23.83 -2.06
N PRO A 338 -22.96 24.85 -2.75
CA PRO A 338 -23.74 25.92 -2.11
C PRO A 338 -24.94 25.44 -1.30
N ALA A 339 -25.54 24.29 -1.64
CA ALA A 339 -26.64 23.67 -0.90
C ALA A 339 -26.31 23.38 0.58
N LEU A 340 -25.04 23.29 0.94
CA LEU A 340 -24.59 23.09 2.32
C LEU A 340 -24.89 24.29 3.24
N ASP A 341 -25.03 25.49 2.69
CA ASP A 341 -25.27 26.71 3.49
C ASP A 341 -26.57 26.66 4.28
N ALA A 342 -27.59 25.99 3.74
CA ALA A 342 -28.87 25.82 4.40
C ALA A 342 -28.78 25.02 5.74
N HIS A 343 -27.73 24.24 5.93
CA HIS A 343 -27.55 23.44 7.14
C HIS A 343 -26.75 24.13 8.24
N LYS A 344 -26.12 25.27 7.96
CA LYS A 344 -25.20 25.95 8.87
C LYS A 344 -25.82 26.30 10.22
N ALA A 345 -26.98 26.93 10.23
CA ALA A 345 -27.65 27.33 11.46
C ALA A 345 -28.01 26.13 12.36
N SER A 346 -28.50 25.04 11.77
CA SER A 346 -28.82 23.80 12.48
C SER A 346 -27.59 23.13 13.09
N MET A 347 -26.46 23.17 12.38
CA MET A 347 -25.19 22.63 12.85
C MET A 347 -24.61 23.47 14.01
N GLU A 348 -24.68 24.80 13.91
CA GLU A 348 -24.25 25.71 14.98
C GLU A 348 -25.06 25.52 16.27
N ASP A 349 -26.39 25.44 16.17
CA ASP A 349 -27.27 25.18 17.29
C ASP A 349 -26.98 23.81 17.97
N THR A 350 -26.73 22.77 17.19
CA THR A 350 -26.37 21.44 17.74
C THR A 350 -25.04 21.49 18.47
N LEU A 351 -24.04 22.23 17.98
CA LEU A 351 -22.76 22.40 18.68
C LEU A 351 -22.94 23.14 20.01
N VAL A 352 -23.79 24.17 20.05
CA VAL A 352 -24.11 24.91 21.28
C VAL A 352 -24.71 23.95 22.32
N ARG A 353 -25.73 23.17 21.96
CA ARG A 353 -26.36 22.18 22.83
C ARG A 353 -25.38 21.09 23.30
N ALA A 354 -24.44 20.66 22.45
CA ALA A 354 -23.40 19.71 22.83
C ALA A 354 -22.45 20.31 23.87
N ARG A 355 -22.07 21.59 23.73
CA ARG A 355 -21.25 22.29 24.73
C ARG A 355 -21.95 22.46 26.07
N GLU A 356 -23.26 22.77 26.09
CA GLU A 356 -24.04 22.92 27.30
C GLU A 356 -24.16 21.61 28.07
N ARG A 357 -24.28 20.48 27.37
CA ARG A 357 -24.30 19.14 28.00
C ARG A 357 -22.95 18.73 28.57
N ASP A 358 -21.86 19.10 27.92
CA ASP A 358 -20.50 18.78 28.34
C ASP A 358 -19.96 19.79 29.38
N ALA A 359 -20.68 20.89 29.64
CA ALA A 359 -20.34 21.81 30.74
C ALA A 359 -20.52 21.06 32.07
N PRO A 360 -19.47 21.01 32.93
CA PRO A 360 -19.64 20.44 34.25
C PRO A 360 -20.80 21.18 34.94
N ALA A 361 -21.75 20.43 35.49
CA ALA A 361 -22.75 20.98 36.37
C ALA A 361 -21.98 21.63 37.51
N ILE A 362 -21.81 22.95 37.45
CA ILE A 362 -21.37 23.72 38.60
C ILE A 362 -22.51 23.58 39.60
N VAL A 363 -22.46 22.52 40.41
CA VAL A 363 -23.28 22.41 41.61
C VAL A 363 -22.84 23.59 42.43
N ALA A 364 -23.65 24.61 42.43
CA ALA A 364 -23.58 25.68 43.42
C ALA A 364 -23.80 25.02 44.79
N LEU A 365 -22.72 24.61 45.43
CA LEU A 365 -22.65 24.39 46.85
C LEU A 365 -22.61 25.78 47.47
N THR A 366 -23.79 26.35 47.66
CA THR A 366 -24.04 27.41 48.63
C THR A 366 -24.58 26.78 49.86
#